data_fb32bfbd21ce558f296c86006447099f
#
_entry.id   fb32bfbd21ce558f296c86006447099f
#
_cell.length_a   1.000
_cell.length_b   1.000
_cell.length_c   1.000
_cell.angle_alpha   90.00
_cell.angle_beta   90.00
_cell.angle_gamma   90.00
#
_symmetry.space_group_name_H-M   'P 1'
#
loop_
_entity.id
_entity.type
_entity.pdbx_description
1 polymer ?
#
loop_
_entity_poly.entity_id
_entity_poly.type
_entity_poly.pdbx_seq_one_letter_code
_entity_poly.pdbx_strand_id
1 'polypeptide(L)'
;MIKLFYTYLAGAIEFAKKDGGVVWRDAITPSLDESGIYVQDPCQTEPLVTDMTVLEAQKKFNSWISSGHYEKFNEKFEKVVQKDLRMVHKSDFVIVHLFPDIPTTGTIHEMAEAWRLHKPIYCIWSDAKSKLSKWALYLVIDSGGKLFDNKKQLTDYLAIRYDKKIQSLRVLVVQSVKAVFRIIEERIYMYRLNKIKESLKELYEPAKEEKKESTEEDKKE
;
A
#
# COMPACT_ATOMS: atom_id res chain seq x y z
N MET A 1 -22.58 4.84 -3.16
CA MET A 1 -21.34 4.45 -3.88
C MET A 1 -20.56 3.50 -2.98
N ILE A 2 -20.13 2.32 -3.45
CA ILE A 2 -19.31 1.42 -2.64
C ILE A 2 -17.90 2.01 -2.63
N LYS A 3 -17.40 2.46 -1.47
CA LYS A 3 -16.03 2.94 -1.30
C LYS A 3 -15.09 1.74 -1.36
N LEU A 4 -14.10 1.78 -2.23
CA LEU A 4 -13.21 0.65 -2.49
C LEU A 4 -11.89 0.74 -1.71
N PHE A 5 -11.46 1.95 -1.39
CA PHE A 5 -10.17 2.21 -0.76
C PHE A 5 -10.30 3.13 0.44
N TYR A 6 -9.46 2.90 1.43
CA TYR A 6 -9.38 3.70 2.64
C TYR A 6 -8.04 4.43 2.70
N THR A 7 -8.05 5.70 3.08
CA THR A 7 -6.84 6.48 3.32
C THR A 7 -6.89 7.19 4.66
N TYR A 8 -5.75 7.26 5.34
CA TYR A 8 -5.55 8.09 6.52
C TYR A 8 -4.87 9.40 6.11
N LEU A 9 -5.31 10.52 6.68
CA LEU A 9 -4.75 11.85 6.42
C LEU A 9 -3.78 12.25 7.54
N ALA A 10 -2.50 11.98 7.34
CA ALA A 10 -1.43 12.38 8.26
C ALA A 10 -0.96 13.82 7.98
N GLY A 11 -0.68 14.58 9.02
CA GLY A 11 -0.17 15.94 8.88
C GLY A 11 -0.29 16.75 10.18
N ALA A 12 0.30 17.92 10.18
CA ALA A 12 0.35 18.76 11.37
C ALA A 12 -1.04 19.01 11.97
N ILE A 13 -1.16 18.75 13.24
CA ILE A 13 -2.33 19.08 14.08
C ILE A 13 -1.86 19.98 15.23
N GLU A 14 -0.92 19.49 16.04
CA GLU A 14 -0.46 20.13 17.28
C GLU A 14 0.09 21.55 17.08
N PHE A 15 0.87 21.77 16.03
CA PHE A 15 1.51 23.04 15.73
C PHE A 15 0.84 23.82 14.61
N ALA A 16 -0.31 23.37 14.11
CA ALA A 16 -1.10 24.07 13.11
C ALA A 16 -1.91 25.19 13.79
N LYS A 17 -1.29 26.38 13.86
CA LYS A 17 -1.68 27.51 14.75
C LYS A 17 -3.11 28.05 14.56
N LYS A 18 -3.73 27.92 13.38
CA LYS A 18 -5.01 28.58 13.07
C LYS A 18 -6.20 27.63 13.10
N ASP A 19 -6.04 26.44 12.61
CA ASP A 19 -7.13 25.53 12.27
C ASP A 19 -6.95 24.10 12.82
N GLY A 20 -5.88 23.84 13.56
CA GLY A 20 -5.57 22.47 14.02
C GLY A 20 -5.35 21.47 12.89
N GLY A 21 -4.99 21.97 11.69
CA GLY A 21 -4.76 21.15 10.51
C GLY A 21 -6.01 20.67 9.79
N VAL A 22 -7.19 21.24 10.06
CA VAL A 22 -8.48 20.83 9.48
C VAL A 22 -8.59 21.28 8.02
N VAL A 23 -8.25 22.52 7.70
CA VAL A 23 -8.52 23.17 6.40
C VAL A 23 -7.93 22.40 5.21
N TRP A 24 -6.73 21.86 5.31
CA TRP A 24 -6.15 21.14 4.19
C TRP A 24 -6.82 19.77 3.96
N ARG A 25 -7.31 19.14 5.04
CA ARG A 25 -8.01 17.86 4.99
C ARG A 25 -9.38 18.02 4.34
N ASP A 26 -10.13 19.02 4.77
CA ASP A 26 -11.43 19.37 4.19
C ASP A 26 -11.31 19.73 2.69
N ALA A 27 -10.21 20.38 2.30
CA ALA A 27 -10.00 20.79 0.92
C ALA A 27 -9.75 19.60 -0.05
N ILE A 28 -9.25 18.46 0.40
CA ILE A 28 -8.99 17.29 -0.48
C ILE A 28 -10.06 16.22 -0.37
N THR A 29 -10.78 16.15 0.73
CA THR A 29 -11.77 15.09 1.01
C THR A 29 -12.83 14.95 -0.09
N PRO A 30 -13.45 16.01 -0.63
CA PRO A 30 -14.46 15.87 -1.68
C PRO A 30 -13.92 15.16 -2.93
N SER A 31 -12.74 15.53 -3.40
CA SER A 31 -12.12 14.90 -4.59
C SER A 31 -11.75 13.43 -4.36
N LEU A 32 -11.38 13.07 -3.14
CA LEU A 32 -11.12 11.68 -2.77
C LEU A 32 -12.42 10.86 -2.72
N ASP A 33 -13.48 11.41 -2.13
CA ASP A 33 -14.80 10.79 -2.08
C ASP A 33 -15.37 10.56 -3.49
N GLU A 34 -15.25 11.51 -4.40
CA GLU A 34 -15.64 11.39 -5.81
C GLU A 34 -14.88 10.23 -6.49
N SER A 35 -13.63 10.03 -6.14
CA SER A 35 -12.79 8.94 -6.62
C SER A 35 -13.09 7.59 -5.94
N GLY A 36 -14.04 7.54 -4.99
CA GLY A 36 -14.40 6.33 -4.24
C GLY A 36 -13.42 5.96 -3.14
N ILE A 37 -12.59 6.91 -2.70
CA ILE A 37 -11.65 6.76 -1.60
C ILE A 37 -12.29 7.23 -0.31
N TYR A 38 -12.37 6.38 0.70
CA TYR A 38 -12.87 6.74 2.03
C TYR A 38 -11.79 7.36 2.87
N VAL A 39 -12.05 8.57 3.35
CA VAL A 39 -11.09 9.32 4.16
C VAL A 39 -11.27 9.00 5.65
N GLN A 40 -10.19 8.63 6.30
CA GLN A 40 -10.05 8.55 7.75
C GLN A 40 -9.29 9.79 8.23
N ASP A 41 -10.03 10.77 8.75
CA ASP A 41 -9.49 12.04 9.23
C ASP A 41 -9.36 12.03 10.75
N PRO A 42 -8.13 12.14 11.32
CA PRO A 42 -7.92 12.21 12.76
C PRO A 42 -8.65 13.38 13.42
N CYS A 43 -8.79 14.53 12.73
CA CYS A 43 -9.45 15.70 13.26
C CYS A 43 -10.96 15.51 13.44
N GLN A 44 -11.62 14.79 12.52
CA GLN A 44 -13.05 14.48 12.63
C GLN A 44 -13.35 13.43 13.70
N THR A 45 -12.38 12.58 14.02
CA THR A 45 -12.54 11.50 15.00
C THR A 45 -12.00 11.85 16.38
N GLU A 46 -11.34 13.00 16.55
CA GLU A 46 -10.80 13.46 17.82
C GLU A 46 -11.86 13.53 18.93
N PRO A 47 -13.07 14.10 18.69
CA PRO A 47 -14.11 14.18 19.70
C PRO A 47 -14.57 12.82 20.24
N LEU A 48 -14.43 11.74 19.46
CA LEU A 48 -14.85 10.39 19.85
C LEU A 48 -14.00 9.80 21.00
N VAL A 49 -12.80 10.31 21.21
CA VAL A 49 -11.87 9.79 22.24
C VAL A 49 -11.52 10.83 23.30
N THR A 50 -11.67 12.11 22.98
CA THR A 50 -11.33 13.22 23.90
C THR A 50 -12.54 13.90 24.51
N ASP A 51 -13.73 13.77 23.89
CA ASP A 51 -14.95 14.56 24.17
C ASP A 51 -14.75 16.07 23.93
N MET A 52 -13.77 16.43 23.09
CA MET A 52 -13.35 17.80 22.80
C MET A 52 -13.06 17.94 21.31
N THR A 53 -13.23 19.14 20.77
CA THR A 53 -12.69 19.47 19.45
C THR A 53 -11.15 19.44 19.49
N VAL A 54 -10.53 19.34 18.32
CA VAL A 54 -9.05 19.35 18.18
C VAL A 54 -8.41 20.54 18.93
N LEU A 55 -8.96 21.74 18.76
CA LEU A 55 -8.41 22.95 19.39
C LEU A 55 -8.61 22.98 20.92
N GLU A 56 -9.73 22.45 21.41
CA GLU A 56 -9.98 22.32 22.83
C GLU A 56 -9.06 21.27 23.47
N ALA A 57 -8.87 20.13 22.79
CA ALA A 57 -7.96 19.07 23.22
C ALA A 57 -6.52 19.60 23.32
N GLN A 58 -6.04 20.31 22.30
CA GLN A 58 -4.70 20.93 22.33
C GLN A 58 -4.54 21.89 23.52
N LYS A 59 -5.50 22.78 23.76
CA LYS A 59 -5.46 23.70 24.92
C LYS A 59 -5.42 22.93 26.24
N LYS A 60 -6.21 21.88 26.35
CA LYS A 60 -6.30 21.07 27.56
C LYS A 60 -5.02 20.29 27.81
N PHE A 61 -4.45 19.66 26.77
CA PHE A 61 -3.18 18.95 26.85
C PHE A 61 -2.04 19.89 27.27
N ASN A 62 -1.94 21.07 26.65
CA ASN A 62 -0.95 22.08 27.03
C ASN A 62 -1.11 22.53 28.49
N SER A 63 -2.35 22.72 28.94
CA SER A 63 -2.62 23.06 30.35
C SER A 63 -2.17 21.96 31.30
N TRP A 64 -2.43 20.69 31.00
CA TRP A 64 -1.98 19.57 31.85
C TRP A 64 -0.47 19.44 31.91
N ILE A 65 0.20 19.56 30.75
CA ILE A 65 1.66 19.52 30.68
C ILE A 65 2.28 20.66 31.47
N SER A 66 1.78 21.90 31.32
CA SER A 66 2.29 23.08 32.02
C SER A 66 2.09 23.04 33.53
N SER A 67 1.06 22.32 33.99
CA SER A 67 0.76 22.14 35.42
C SER A 67 1.31 20.84 36.01
N GLY A 68 2.12 20.08 35.26
CA GLY A 68 2.71 18.81 35.71
C GLY A 68 1.74 17.63 35.83
N HIS A 69 0.53 17.72 35.24
CA HIS A 69 -0.46 16.65 35.30
C HIS A 69 -0.21 15.61 34.17
N TYR A 70 0.98 15.05 34.16
CA TYR A 70 1.43 14.12 33.08
C TYR A 70 0.61 12.83 33.02
N GLU A 71 0.13 12.30 34.14
CA GLU A 71 -0.71 11.11 34.17
C GLU A 71 -2.04 11.32 33.41
N LYS A 72 -2.73 12.46 33.70
CA LYS A 72 -3.97 12.82 33.00
C LYS A 72 -3.76 13.05 31.51
N PHE A 73 -2.65 13.70 31.15
CA PHE A 73 -2.25 13.87 29.76
C PHE A 73 -2.04 12.51 29.10
N ASN A 74 -1.22 11.64 29.70
CA ASN A 74 -0.88 10.35 29.14
C ASN A 74 -2.12 9.46 28.93
N GLU A 75 -3.01 9.37 29.93
CA GLU A 75 -4.25 8.57 29.84
C GLU A 75 -5.14 8.98 28.64
N LYS A 76 -5.30 10.28 28.41
CA LYS A 76 -6.13 10.77 27.29
C LYS A 76 -5.38 10.72 25.95
N PHE A 77 -4.11 11.12 25.94
CA PHE A 77 -3.31 11.19 24.73
C PHE A 77 -3.00 9.80 24.16
N GLU A 78 -2.83 8.80 25.01
CA GLU A 78 -2.71 7.40 24.58
C GLU A 78 -3.90 6.97 23.70
N LYS A 79 -5.12 7.36 24.06
CA LYS A 79 -6.32 7.03 23.26
C LYS A 79 -6.30 7.69 21.89
N VAL A 80 -5.77 8.93 21.80
CA VAL A 80 -5.56 9.62 20.52
C VAL A 80 -4.55 8.87 19.66
N VAL A 81 -3.37 8.57 20.19
CA VAL A 81 -2.32 7.85 19.48
C VAL A 81 -2.81 6.49 19.00
N GLN A 82 -3.46 5.71 19.87
CA GLN A 82 -3.98 4.39 19.51
C GLN A 82 -5.10 4.47 18.45
N LYS A 83 -5.94 5.51 18.49
CA LYS A 83 -6.97 5.75 17.48
C LYS A 83 -6.33 6.03 16.13
N ASP A 84 -5.35 6.93 16.07
CA ASP A 84 -4.68 7.34 14.84
C ASP A 84 -3.90 6.17 14.21
N LEU A 85 -3.14 5.44 15.00
CA LEU A 85 -2.44 4.24 14.50
C LEU A 85 -3.42 3.17 14.00
N ARG A 86 -4.58 2.96 14.65
CA ARG A 86 -5.60 2.05 14.13
C ARG A 86 -6.17 2.51 12.79
N MET A 87 -6.31 3.82 12.55
CA MET A 87 -6.72 4.36 11.25
C MET A 87 -5.64 4.13 10.19
N VAL A 88 -4.36 4.33 10.53
CA VAL A 88 -3.23 3.95 9.66
C VAL A 88 -3.31 2.46 9.31
N HIS A 89 -3.52 1.58 10.29
CA HIS A 89 -3.63 0.13 10.08
C HIS A 89 -4.79 -0.26 9.15
N LYS A 90 -5.92 0.41 9.23
CA LYS A 90 -7.11 0.13 8.42
C LYS A 90 -7.07 0.73 7.02
N SER A 91 -6.12 1.64 6.75
CA SER A 91 -5.98 2.31 5.46
C SER A 91 -5.26 1.44 4.45
N ASP A 92 -5.57 1.59 3.17
CA ASP A 92 -4.85 0.96 2.06
C ASP A 92 -3.58 1.72 1.71
N PHE A 93 -3.57 3.03 1.95
CA PHE A 93 -2.45 3.95 1.78
C PHE A 93 -2.61 5.16 2.71
N VAL A 94 -1.55 5.95 2.86
CA VAL A 94 -1.57 7.16 3.68
C VAL A 94 -1.28 8.38 2.83
N ILE A 95 -2.09 9.45 3.00
CA ILE A 95 -1.82 10.77 2.44
C ILE A 95 -1.18 11.61 3.54
N VAL A 96 -0.04 12.21 3.22
CA VAL A 96 0.74 13.01 4.16
C VAL A 96 0.86 14.44 3.64
N HIS A 97 0.61 15.43 4.50
CA HIS A 97 0.92 16.83 4.19
C HIS A 97 1.96 17.34 5.18
N LEU A 98 3.19 17.48 4.72
CA LEU A 98 4.29 18.07 5.48
C LEU A 98 4.41 19.56 5.17
N PHE A 99 4.65 20.36 6.20
CA PHE A 99 4.87 21.80 6.11
C PHE A 99 6.31 22.12 6.52
N PRO A 100 7.01 23.02 5.77
CA PRO A 100 8.43 23.31 6.01
C PRO A 100 8.75 23.79 7.43
N ASP A 101 7.86 24.58 8.01
CA ASP A 101 8.11 25.30 9.27
C ASP A 101 7.30 24.74 10.45
N ILE A 102 6.67 23.58 10.29
CA ILE A 102 5.84 22.97 11.34
C ILE A 102 6.45 21.64 11.78
N PRO A 103 6.83 21.49 13.05
CA PRO A 103 7.25 20.19 13.58
C PRO A 103 6.13 19.16 13.45
N THR A 104 6.48 17.96 12.97
CA THR A 104 5.51 16.90 12.64
C THR A 104 5.94 15.55 13.17
N THR A 105 6.35 15.48 14.46
CA THR A 105 6.84 14.25 15.07
C THR A 105 5.82 13.11 14.99
N GLY A 106 4.55 13.38 15.33
CA GLY A 106 3.47 12.41 15.20
C GLY A 106 3.27 11.94 13.76
N THR A 107 3.29 12.88 12.80
CA THR A 107 3.18 12.54 11.37
C THR A 107 4.32 11.63 10.89
N ILE A 108 5.55 11.87 11.32
CA ILE A 108 6.68 10.99 10.97
C ILE A 108 6.50 9.59 11.58
N HIS A 109 5.95 9.48 12.79
CA HIS A 109 5.62 8.19 13.40
C HIS A 109 4.55 7.45 12.59
N GLU A 110 3.47 8.12 12.20
CA GLU A 110 2.42 7.57 11.33
C GLU A 110 2.95 7.12 9.97
N MET A 111 3.86 7.90 9.38
CA MET A 111 4.59 7.52 8.15
C MET A 111 5.43 6.26 8.35
N ALA A 112 6.17 6.17 9.45
CA ALA A 112 7.00 5.00 9.75
C ALA A 112 6.14 3.75 9.96
N GLU A 113 4.99 3.89 10.62
CA GLU A 113 4.06 2.79 10.80
C GLU A 113 3.42 2.34 9.48
N ALA A 114 3.00 3.28 8.62
CA ALA A 114 2.52 2.97 7.28
C ALA A 114 3.57 2.24 6.44
N TRP A 115 4.82 2.69 6.48
CA TRP A 115 5.95 2.06 5.81
C TRP A 115 6.20 0.63 6.31
N ARG A 116 6.20 0.39 7.62
CA ARG A 116 6.32 -0.96 8.21
C ARG A 116 5.21 -1.90 7.76
N LEU A 117 4.03 -1.36 7.52
CA LEU A 117 2.86 -2.10 7.02
C LEU A 117 2.85 -2.22 5.48
N HIS A 118 3.92 -1.81 4.80
CA HIS A 118 4.04 -1.82 3.34
C HIS A 118 2.92 -1.05 2.62
N LYS A 119 2.44 0.04 3.24
CA LYS A 119 1.39 0.89 2.67
C LYS A 119 2.02 2.05 1.92
N PRO A 120 1.58 2.35 0.67
CA PRO A 120 2.07 3.50 -0.07
C PRO A 120 1.84 4.82 0.68
N ILE A 121 2.84 5.69 0.69
CA ILE A 121 2.79 7.02 1.32
C ILE A 121 2.79 8.08 0.23
N TYR A 122 1.69 8.80 0.08
CA TYR A 122 1.54 9.89 -0.87
C TYR A 122 1.71 11.22 -0.15
N CYS A 123 2.84 11.90 -0.39
CA CYS A 123 3.23 13.06 0.39
C CYS A 123 3.12 14.37 -0.41
N ILE A 124 2.50 15.38 0.18
CA ILE A 124 2.48 16.75 -0.33
C ILE A 124 3.63 17.53 0.34
N TRP A 125 4.48 18.13 -0.48
CA TRP A 125 5.55 19.00 -0.05
C TRP A 125 5.71 20.16 -1.02
N SER A 126 5.37 21.37 -0.59
CA SER A 126 5.28 22.58 -1.44
C SER A 126 6.53 23.45 -1.46
N ASP A 127 7.63 23.04 -0.84
CA ASP A 127 8.92 23.75 -0.86
C ASP A 127 9.99 22.98 -1.67
N ALA A 128 11.21 23.53 -1.73
CA ALA A 128 12.34 22.89 -2.37
C ALA A 128 12.60 21.48 -1.80
N LYS A 129 12.71 20.49 -2.67
CA LYS A 129 12.86 19.07 -2.26
C LYS A 129 14.11 18.81 -1.41
N SER A 130 15.12 19.63 -1.55
CA SER A 130 16.35 19.59 -0.74
C SER A 130 16.13 19.93 0.73
N LYS A 131 15.06 20.63 1.07
CA LYS A 131 14.67 20.98 2.44
C LYS A 131 13.83 19.90 3.12
N LEU A 132 13.26 18.95 2.37
CA LEU A 132 12.52 17.82 2.95
C LEU A 132 13.48 16.94 3.75
N SER A 133 13.03 16.51 4.92
CA SER A 133 13.77 15.52 5.71
C SER A 133 14.13 14.30 4.86
N LYS A 134 15.41 13.92 4.84
CA LYS A 134 15.88 12.71 4.12
C LYS A 134 15.16 11.45 4.61
N TRP A 135 14.85 11.38 5.90
CA TRP A 135 14.10 10.28 6.48
C TRP A 135 12.67 10.23 5.93
N ALA A 136 11.97 11.36 5.90
CA ALA A 136 10.62 11.42 5.34
C ALA A 136 10.60 11.06 3.83
N LEU A 137 11.57 11.58 3.07
CA LEU A 137 11.71 11.26 1.64
C LEU A 137 11.97 9.76 1.43
N TYR A 138 12.85 9.16 2.25
CA TYR A 138 13.10 7.71 2.20
C TYR A 138 11.82 6.90 2.42
N LEU A 139 11.05 7.21 3.47
CA LEU A 139 9.79 6.51 3.76
C LEU A 139 8.80 6.60 2.59
N VAL A 140 8.69 7.77 1.96
CA VAL A 140 7.81 7.97 0.79
C VAL A 140 8.24 7.09 -0.38
N ILE A 141 9.52 7.11 -0.73
CA ILE A 141 10.03 6.38 -1.91
C ILE A 141 9.98 4.87 -1.67
N ASP A 142 10.48 4.40 -0.54
CA ASP A 142 10.62 2.98 -0.22
C ASP A 142 9.25 2.29 0.01
N SER A 143 8.23 3.05 0.44
CA SER A 143 6.85 2.55 0.53
C SER A 143 6.17 2.31 -0.83
N GLY A 144 6.81 2.65 -1.95
CA GLY A 144 6.18 2.68 -3.27
C GLY A 144 5.21 3.84 -3.47
N GLY A 145 5.28 4.85 -2.60
CA GLY A 145 4.50 6.07 -2.68
C GLY A 145 5.08 7.12 -3.64
N LYS A 146 4.65 8.37 -3.47
CA LYS A 146 5.05 9.45 -4.38
C LYS A 146 4.98 10.82 -3.68
N LEU A 147 5.88 11.73 -4.10
CA LEU A 147 5.91 13.12 -3.66
C LEU A 147 5.17 14.02 -4.66
N PHE A 148 4.39 14.98 -4.17
CA PHE A 148 3.61 15.94 -4.94
C PHE A 148 3.89 17.36 -4.48
N ASP A 149 3.91 18.31 -5.40
CA ASP A 149 4.16 19.72 -5.07
C ASP A 149 2.92 20.41 -4.47
N ASN A 150 1.71 19.89 -4.74
CA ASN A 150 0.46 20.44 -4.24
C ASN A 150 -0.68 19.42 -4.19
N LYS A 151 -1.78 19.83 -3.55
CA LYS A 151 -2.99 19.04 -3.36
C LYS A 151 -3.61 18.58 -4.67
N LYS A 152 -3.66 19.44 -5.68
CA LYS A 152 -4.28 19.13 -6.98
C LYS A 152 -3.54 18.01 -7.70
N GLN A 153 -2.21 18.07 -7.76
CA GLN A 153 -1.40 16.99 -8.36
C GLN A 153 -1.63 15.64 -7.65
N LEU A 154 -1.77 15.66 -6.32
CA LEU A 154 -2.07 14.45 -5.54
C LEU A 154 -3.44 13.88 -5.92
N THR A 155 -4.50 14.71 -5.86
CA THR A 155 -5.88 14.25 -6.11
C THR A 155 -6.06 13.77 -7.55
N ASP A 156 -5.52 14.48 -8.55
CA ASP A 156 -5.53 14.05 -9.94
C ASP A 156 -4.84 12.69 -10.13
N TYR A 157 -3.69 12.48 -9.49
CA TYR A 157 -2.97 11.20 -9.52
C TYR A 157 -3.78 10.07 -8.89
N LEU A 158 -4.38 10.32 -7.71
CA LEU A 158 -5.14 9.30 -6.99
C LEU A 158 -6.45 8.94 -7.72
N ALA A 159 -7.11 9.92 -8.35
CA ALA A 159 -8.29 9.69 -9.18
C ALA A 159 -8.01 8.69 -10.30
N ILE A 160 -6.85 8.82 -10.99
CA ILE A 160 -6.44 7.87 -12.03
C ILE A 160 -5.96 6.55 -11.42
N ARG A 161 -5.16 6.60 -10.35
CA ARG A 161 -4.55 5.41 -9.73
C ARG A 161 -5.58 4.46 -9.17
N TYR A 162 -6.65 5.00 -8.59
CA TYR A 162 -7.70 4.25 -7.89
C TYR A 162 -9.04 4.22 -8.63
N ASP A 163 -9.08 4.66 -9.90
CA ASP A 163 -10.27 4.55 -10.75
C ASP A 163 -10.74 3.09 -10.85
N LYS A 164 -12.03 2.86 -10.60
CA LYS A 164 -12.65 1.52 -10.60
C LYS A 164 -12.51 0.79 -11.92
N LYS A 165 -12.68 1.51 -13.05
CA LYS A 165 -12.60 0.93 -14.39
C LYS A 165 -11.17 0.50 -14.68
N ILE A 166 -10.20 1.34 -14.32
CA ILE A 166 -8.78 1.02 -14.49
C ILE A 166 -8.36 -0.15 -13.61
N GLN A 167 -8.84 -0.23 -12.37
CA GLN A 167 -8.56 -1.37 -11.49
C GLN A 167 -9.18 -2.67 -12.01
N SER A 168 -10.43 -2.64 -12.48
CA SER A 168 -11.07 -3.79 -13.10
C SER A 168 -10.32 -4.29 -14.35
N LEU A 169 -9.86 -3.38 -15.20
CA LEU A 169 -9.04 -3.71 -16.38
C LEU A 169 -7.69 -4.33 -15.98
N ARG A 170 -7.02 -3.80 -14.95
CA ARG A 170 -5.76 -4.36 -14.44
C ARG A 170 -5.93 -5.79 -13.94
N VAL A 171 -7.00 -6.07 -13.19
CA VAL A 171 -7.31 -7.43 -12.72
C VAL A 171 -7.51 -8.38 -13.90
N LEU A 172 -8.29 -7.97 -14.91
CA LEU A 172 -8.51 -8.74 -16.13
C LEU A 172 -7.21 -9.04 -16.88
N VAL A 173 -6.36 -8.03 -17.06
CA VAL A 173 -5.06 -8.21 -17.75
C VAL A 173 -4.18 -9.18 -16.97
N VAL A 174 -4.05 -9.04 -15.67
CA VAL A 174 -3.24 -9.96 -14.83
C VAL A 174 -3.77 -11.39 -14.89
N GLN A 175 -5.09 -11.59 -14.85
CA GLN A 175 -5.69 -12.92 -14.97
C GLN A 175 -5.44 -13.52 -16.35
N SER A 176 -5.56 -12.73 -17.42
CA SER A 176 -5.29 -13.18 -18.80
C SER A 176 -3.82 -13.57 -18.99
N VAL A 177 -2.89 -12.76 -18.46
CA VAL A 177 -1.45 -13.07 -18.50
C VAL A 177 -1.14 -14.36 -17.77
N LYS A 178 -1.68 -14.56 -16.55
CA LYS A 178 -1.51 -15.83 -15.81
C LYS A 178 -2.06 -17.03 -16.56
N ALA A 179 -3.21 -16.89 -17.22
CA ALA A 179 -3.80 -17.97 -18.03
C ALA A 179 -2.89 -18.34 -19.21
N VAL A 180 -2.32 -17.35 -19.91
CA VAL A 180 -1.36 -17.57 -20.99
C VAL A 180 -0.10 -18.30 -20.50
N PHE A 181 0.47 -17.86 -19.37
CA PHE A 181 1.64 -18.55 -18.79
C PHE A 181 1.34 -20.01 -18.46
N ARG A 182 0.18 -20.30 -17.86
CA ARG A 182 -0.21 -21.69 -17.58
C ARG A 182 -0.29 -22.57 -18.84
N ILE A 183 -0.86 -22.03 -19.94
CA ILE A 183 -0.94 -22.75 -21.21
C ILE A 183 0.48 -23.03 -21.76
N ILE A 184 1.38 -22.07 -21.66
CA ILE A 184 2.77 -22.22 -22.11
C ILE A 184 3.48 -23.31 -21.27
N GLU A 185 3.35 -23.30 -19.96
CA GLU A 185 3.93 -24.30 -19.07
C GLU A 185 3.40 -25.70 -19.38
N GLU A 186 2.09 -25.88 -19.59
CA GLU A 186 1.47 -27.14 -19.98
C GLU A 186 2.03 -27.64 -21.32
N ARG A 187 2.20 -26.75 -22.32
CA ARG A 187 2.79 -27.12 -23.62
C ARG A 187 4.26 -27.54 -23.51
N ILE A 188 5.06 -26.84 -22.73
CA ILE A 188 6.45 -27.18 -22.48
C ILE A 188 6.54 -28.55 -21.77
N TYR A 189 5.68 -28.79 -20.78
CA TYR A 189 5.61 -30.07 -20.08
C TYR A 189 5.28 -31.21 -21.02
N MET A 190 4.25 -31.07 -21.87
CA MET A 190 3.84 -32.09 -22.85
C MET A 190 4.93 -32.34 -23.90
N TYR A 191 5.60 -31.31 -24.37
CA TYR A 191 6.74 -31.45 -25.31
C TYR A 191 7.87 -32.29 -24.67
N ARG A 192 8.26 -31.98 -23.44
CA ARG A 192 9.28 -32.74 -22.70
C ARG A 192 8.88 -34.20 -22.47
N LEU A 193 7.62 -34.44 -22.12
CA LEU A 193 7.08 -35.79 -21.91
C LEU A 193 7.12 -36.63 -23.21
N ASN A 194 6.74 -36.04 -24.34
CA ASN A 194 6.80 -36.72 -25.65
C ASN A 194 8.23 -37.04 -26.06
N LYS A 195 9.17 -36.12 -25.85
CA LYS A 195 10.58 -36.35 -26.11
C LYS A 195 11.18 -37.51 -25.29
N ILE A 196 10.80 -37.61 -24.02
CA ILE A 196 11.19 -38.74 -23.17
C ILE A 196 10.58 -40.05 -23.68
N LYS A 197 9.31 -40.06 -24.13
CA LYS A 197 8.66 -41.25 -24.68
C LYS A 197 9.33 -41.72 -25.97
N GLU A 198 9.73 -40.80 -26.84
CA GLU A 198 10.48 -41.11 -28.06
C GLU A 198 11.84 -41.71 -27.72
N SER A 199 12.61 -41.14 -26.84
CA SER A 199 13.89 -41.66 -26.39
C SER A 199 13.77 -43.05 -25.76
N LEU A 200 12.71 -43.31 -25.01
CA LEU A 200 12.45 -44.64 -24.45
C LEU A 200 12.08 -45.67 -25.53
N LYS A 201 11.35 -45.32 -26.58
CA LYS A 201 11.08 -46.21 -27.71
C LYS A 201 12.37 -46.62 -28.43
N GLU A 202 13.23 -45.66 -28.74
CA GLU A 202 14.54 -45.94 -29.35
C GLU A 202 15.42 -46.89 -28.52
N LEU A 203 15.33 -46.84 -27.22
CA LEU A 203 16.05 -47.73 -26.28
C LEU A 203 15.49 -49.16 -26.22
N TYR A 204 14.19 -49.37 -26.52
CA TYR A 204 13.52 -50.65 -26.36
C TYR A 204 13.24 -51.40 -27.67
N GLU A 205 13.27 -50.75 -28.84
CA GLU A 205 13.01 -51.39 -30.14
C GLU A 205 14.18 -52.16 -30.74
N PRO A 206 15.49 -51.90 -30.49
CA PRO A 206 16.59 -52.70 -31.10
C PRO A 206 16.69 -54.14 -30.60
N ALA A 207 16.12 -54.46 -29.45
CA ALA A 207 16.28 -55.82 -28.85
C ALA A 207 15.34 -56.89 -29.47
N LYS A 208 14.45 -56.51 -30.39
CA LYS A 208 13.51 -57.48 -31.00
C LYS A 208 13.94 -58.05 -32.33
N GLU A 209 14.85 -57.40 -33.08
CA GLU A 209 15.33 -57.91 -34.35
C GLU A 209 16.43 -58.96 -34.21
N GLU A 210 17.33 -58.89 -33.22
CA GLU A 210 18.38 -59.90 -32.99
C GLU A 210 17.86 -61.28 -32.55
N LYS A 211 16.64 -61.40 -32.01
CA LYS A 211 16.07 -62.68 -31.60
C LYS A 211 15.39 -63.48 -32.70
N LYS A 212 15.20 -62.92 -33.90
CA LYS A 212 14.58 -63.63 -35.03
C LYS A 212 15.61 -64.33 -35.94
N GLU A 213 16.86 -63.88 -36.03
CA GLU A 213 17.87 -64.48 -36.83
C GLU A 213 18.50 -65.74 -36.17
N SER A 214 18.55 -65.86 -34.84
CA SER A 214 19.15 -67.05 -34.15
C SER A 214 18.25 -68.27 -34.11
N THR A 215 17.00 -68.21 -34.57
CA THR A 215 16.04 -69.30 -34.53
C THR A 215 15.83 -69.98 -35.91
N GLU A 216 16.41 -69.44 -37.01
CA GLU A 216 16.31 -70.04 -38.34
C GLU A 216 17.54 -70.88 -38.73
N GLU A 217 18.71 -70.77 -38.07
CA GLU A 217 19.90 -71.58 -38.33
C GLU A 217 19.86 -72.95 -37.70
N ASP A 218 19.09 -73.20 -36.62
CA ASP A 218 19.02 -74.50 -35.95
C ASP A 218 18.02 -75.51 -36.52
N LYS A 219 17.50 -75.25 -37.75
CA LYS A 219 16.56 -76.15 -38.44
C LYS A 219 17.08 -76.73 -39.76
N LYS A 220 18.39 -76.68 -40.05
CA LYS A 220 19.01 -77.32 -41.20
C LYS A 220 20.27 -78.10 -40.83
N GLU A 221 20.15 -79.11 -40.01
CA GLU A 221 21.01 -80.27 -39.93
C GLU A 221 20.17 -81.54 -39.68
#